data_59c5926b70114e053417205d94d1a3ae
#
_entry.id   59c5926b70114e053417205d94d1a3ae
#
_cell.length_a   1.000
_cell.length_b   1.000
_cell.length_c   1.000
_cell.angle_alpha   90.00
_cell.angle_beta   90.00
_cell.angle_gamma   90.00
#
_symmetry.space_group_name_H-M   'P 1'
#
loop_
_entity.id
_entity.type
_entity.pdbx_description
1 polymer ?
#
loop_
_entity_poly.entity_id
_entity_poly.type
_entity_poly.pdbx_seq_one_letter_code
_entity_poly.pdbx_strand_id
1 'polypeptide(L)'
;MSVYVGPVRTLLPTEHWGYDTACHLMADGDEELETFARRLKCRRSWRHGDHYDLTRNKREQAVRLGAIEVTDRQLVELRRASRLT
;
A
#
# COMPACT_ATOMS: atom_id res chain seq x y z
N MET A 1 -6.15 -10.33 11.01
CA MET A 1 -5.49 -10.06 9.72
C MET A 1 -5.51 -8.56 9.49
N SER A 2 -4.41 -8.02 9.00
CA SER A 2 -4.23 -6.58 9.00
C SER A 2 -3.75 -6.06 7.66
N VAL A 3 -4.09 -4.79 7.42
CA VAL A 3 -3.66 -4.04 6.26
C VAL A 3 -2.86 -2.84 6.77
N TYR A 4 -1.78 -2.50 6.07
CA TYR A 4 -0.81 -1.50 6.52
C TYR A 4 -0.56 -0.47 5.43
N VAL A 5 -0.36 0.78 5.83
CA VAL A 5 0.05 1.86 4.92
C VAL A 5 1.33 2.49 5.44
N GLY A 6 2.27 2.69 4.52
CA GLY A 6 3.52 3.38 4.81
C GLY A 6 3.39 4.89 4.72
N PRO A 7 4.50 5.60 4.98
CA PRO A 7 4.50 7.05 4.88
C PRO A 7 4.38 7.53 3.44
N VAL A 8 3.84 8.74 3.28
CA VAL A 8 3.76 9.40 1.98
C VAL A 8 5.16 9.86 1.57
N ARG A 9 5.56 9.54 0.34
CA ARG A 9 6.83 9.97 -0.25
C ARG A 9 6.58 10.89 -1.42
N THR A 10 7.44 11.89 -1.57
CA THR A 10 7.45 12.75 -2.75
C THR A 10 8.33 12.11 -3.82
N LEU A 11 7.87 12.14 -5.06
CA LEU A 11 8.60 11.57 -6.19
C LEU A 11 8.30 12.35 -7.47
N LEU A 12 9.08 12.09 -8.51
CA LEU A 12 8.81 12.64 -9.84
C LEU A 12 7.81 11.74 -10.56
N PRO A 13 6.75 12.30 -11.17
CA PRO A 13 5.80 11.51 -11.95
C PRO A 13 6.48 10.73 -13.08
N THR A 14 5.97 9.53 -13.35
CA THR A 14 6.42 8.66 -14.45
C THR A 14 5.25 8.27 -15.34
N GLU A 15 5.51 7.56 -16.43
CA GLU A 15 4.46 7.03 -17.29
C GLU A 15 3.52 6.08 -16.55
N HIS A 16 4.07 5.33 -15.58
CA HIS A 16 3.30 4.34 -14.83
C HIS A 16 2.63 4.92 -13.58
N TRP A 17 3.08 6.08 -13.13
CA TRP A 17 2.55 6.73 -11.95
C TRP A 17 2.54 8.24 -12.16
N GLY A 18 1.37 8.78 -12.48
CA GLY A 18 1.22 10.19 -12.86
C GLY A 18 1.11 11.18 -11.69
N TYR A 19 1.39 10.74 -10.47
CA TYR A 19 1.28 11.57 -9.27
C TYR A 19 2.65 11.90 -8.72
N ASP A 20 2.74 12.99 -7.95
CA ASP A 20 4.00 13.43 -7.32
C ASP A 20 4.19 12.89 -5.91
N THR A 21 3.27 12.09 -5.42
CA THR A 21 3.37 11.40 -4.14
C THR A 21 2.92 9.96 -4.28
N ALA A 22 3.45 9.10 -3.41
CA ALA A 22 3.03 7.71 -3.32
C ALA A 22 3.26 7.18 -1.91
N CYS A 23 2.50 6.16 -1.53
CA CYS A 23 2.77 5.39 -0.34
C CYS A 23 2.40 3.94 -0.61
N HIS A 24 2.97 3.03 0.18
CA HIS A 24 2.74 1.59 0.00
C HIS A 24 1.54 1.13 0.82
N LEU A 25 0.73 0.26 0.21
CA LEU A 25 -0.32 -0.48 0.89
C LEU A 25 0.07 -1.95 0.89
N MET A 26 0.16 -2.56 2.06
CA MET A 26 0.48 -3.97 2.23
C MET A 26 -0.56 -4.64 3.11
N ALA A 27 -0.59 -5.97 3.07
CA ALA A 27 -1.47 -6.75 3.93
C ALA A 27 -0.77 -8.05 4.34
N ASP A 28 -1.33 -8.74 5.33
CA ASP A 28 -0.79 -10.00 5.80
C ASP A 28 -0.88 -11.10 4.74
N GLY A 29 -1.87 -11.02 3.86
CA GLY A 29 -2.07 -11.99 2.78
C GLY A 29 -2.48 -11.33 1.49
N ASP A 30 -2.27 -12.04 0.40
CA ASP A 30 -2.56 -11.56 -0.96
C ASP A 30 -4.04 -11.28 -1.17
N GLU A 31 -4.89 -12.21 -0.74
CA GLU A 31 -6.34 -12.07 -0.85
C GLU A 31 -6.86 -10.87 -0.06
N GLU A 32 -6.32 -10.65 1.13
CA GLU A 32 -6.67 -9.52 1.96
C GLU A 32 -6.27 -8.20 1.30
N LEU A 33 -5.08 -8.16 0.70
CA LEU A 33 -4.61 -6.99 -0.02
C LEU A 33 -5.54 -6.66 -1.19
N GLU A 34 -5.92 -7.66 -1.99
CA GLU A 34 -6.81 -7.46 -3.12
C GLU A 34 -8.21 -7.01 -2.70
N THR A 35 -8.74 -7.60 -1.64
CA THR A 35 -10.05 -7.24 -1.11
C THR A 35 -10.06 -5.77 -0.65
N PHE A 36 -9.01 -5.36 0.07
CA PHE A 36 -8.90 -4.00 0.56
C PHE A 36 -8.71 -3.00 -0.58
N ALA A 37 -7.87 -3.34 -1.56
CA ALA A 37 -7.64 -2.48 -2.72
C ALA A 37 -8.93 -2.26 -3.52
N ARG A 38 -9.77 -3.28 -3.64
CA ARG A 38 -11.10 -3.14 -4.28
C ARG A 38 -12.01 -2.20 -3.50
N ARG A 39 -11.99 -2.28 -2.19
CA ARG A 39 -12.78 -1.36 -1.35
C ARG A 39 -12.35 0.09 -1.55
N LEU A 40 -11.06 0.30 -1.76
CA LEU A 40 -10.50 1.63 -2.05
C LEU A 40 -10.70 2.06 -3.50
N LYS A 41 -11.16 1.16 -4.37
CA LYS A 41 -11.29 1.39 -5.81
C LYS A 41 -9.94 1.74 -6.45
N CYS A 42 -8.89 1.05 -6.03
CA CYS A 42 -7.57 1.17 -6.63
C CYS A 42 -7.55 0.55 -8.02
N ARG A 43 -6.80 1.17 -8.93
CA ARG A 43 -6.56 0.60 -10.25
C ARG A 43 -5.63 -0.61 -10.12
N ARG A 44 -5.86 -1.65 -10.92
CA ARG A 44 -5.00 -2.83 -10.96
C ARG A 44 -3.55 -2.48 -11.30
N SER A 45 -3.36 -1.50 -12.17
CA SER A 45 -2.04 -1.04 -12.56
C SER A 45 -1.23 -0.43 -11.41
N TRP A 46 -1.86 -0.13 -10.30
CA TRP A 46 -1.16 0.38 -9.10
C TRP A 46 -0.51 -0.72 -8.28
N ARG A 47 -0.75 -1.98 -8.63
CA ARG A 47 -0.10 -3.10 -7.94
C ARG A 47 1.31 -3.32 -8.45
N HIS A 48 2.26 -3.43 -7.52
CA HIS A 48 3.66 -3.72 -7.78
C HIS A 48 4.12 -4.88 -6.88
N GLY A 49 4.08 -6.11 -7.43
CA GLY A 49 4.48 -7.27 -6.65
C GLY A 49 3.59 -7.51 -5.44
N ASP A 50 4.12 -7.31 -4.25
CA ASP A 50 3.47 -7.60 -2.98
C ASP A 50 2.73 -6.40 -2.35
N HIS A 51 2.62 -5.29 -3.06
CA HIS A 51 2.00 -4.09 -2.53
C HIS A 51 1.28 -3.30 -3.62
N TYR A 52 0.41 -2.38 -3.20
CA TYR A 52 -0.15 -1.34 -4.05
C TYR A 52 0.53 -0.02 -3.74
N ASP A 53 0.69 0.84 -4.75
CA ASP A 53 1.02 2.23 -4.54
C ASP A 53 -0.29 3.03 -4.43
N LEU A 54 -0.37 3.92 -3.46
CA LEU A 54 -1.55 4.74 -3.22
C LEU A 54 -1.22 6.21 -3.37
N THR A 55 -2.21 6.98 -3.84
CA THR A 55 -2.17 8.43 -3.73
C THR A 55 -2.36 8.84 -2.26
N ARG A 56 -2.02 10.08 -1.94
CA ARG A 56 -2.25 10.64 -0.60
C ARG A 56 -3.73 10.53 -0.21
N ASN A 57 -4.63 10.83 -1.13
CA ASN A 57 -6.06 10.77 -0.87
C ASN A 57 -6.53 9.34 -0.57
N LYS A 58 -6.05 8.37 -1.34
CA LYS A 58 -6.37 6.97 -1.10
C LYS A 58 -5.80 6.47 0.22
N ARG A 59 -4.63 6.97 0.61
CA ARG A 59 -4.04 6.65 1.91
C ARG A 59 -4.95 7.08 3.06
N GLU A 60 -5.48 8.30 2.99
CA GLU A 60 -6.42 8.79 4.00
C GLU A 60 -7.66 7.91 4.09
N GLN A 61 -8.21 7.51 2.94
CA GLN A 61 -9.35 6.60 2.91
C GLN A 61 -8.99 5.24 3.53
N ALA A 62 -7.79 4.73 3.25
CA ALA A 62 -7.32 3.46 3.80
C ALA A 62 -7.26 3.51 5.33
N VAL A 63 -6.73 4.58 5.88
CA VAL A 63 -6.65 4.76 7.34
C VAL A 63 -8.07 4.79 7.95
N ARG A 64 -9.00 5.47 7.32
CA ARG A 64 -10.41 5.50 7.77
C ARG A 64 -11.05 4.12 7.74
N LEU A 65 -10.64 3.28 6.82
CA LEU A 65 -11.15 1.90 6.70
C LEU A 65 -10.42 0.91 7.62
N GLY A 66 -9.46 1.39 8.41
CA GLY A 66 -8.80 0.57 9.42
C GLY A 66 -7.38 0.13 9.08
N ALA A 67 -6.78 0.64 8.00
CA ALA A 67 -5.37 0.36 7.72
C ALA A 67 -4.48 0.94 8.81
N ILE A 68 -3.46 0.18 9.18
CA ILE A 68 -2.52 0.55 10.24
C ILE A 68 -1.37 1.36 9.63
N GLU A 69 -1.13 2.55 10.17
CA GLU A 69 -0.01 3.38 9.73
C GLU A 69 1.29 2.81 10.29
N VAL A 70 2.26 2.58 9.41
CA VAL A 70 3.55 2.00 9.78
C VAL A 70 4.68 2.82 9.15
N THR A 71 5.88 2.62 9.68
CA THR A 71 7.11 3.22 9.14
C THR A 71 7.63 2.36 7.98
N ASP A 72 8.55 2.91 7.20
CA ASP A 72 9.23 2.15 6.14
C ASP A 72 9.96 0.94 6.70
N ARG A 73 10.59 1.10 7.86
CA ARG A 73 11.29 -0.01 8.52
C ARG A 73 10.34 -1.14 8.86
N GLN A 74 9.16 -0.80 9.38
CA GLN A 74 8.13 -1.80 9.69
C GLN A 74 7.63 -2.51 8.42
N LEU A 75 7.50 -1.79 7.30
CA LEU A 75 7.13 -2.41 6.03
C LEU A 75 8.17 -3.43 5.59
N VAL A 76 9.45 -3.10 5.72
CA VAL A 76 10.54 -4.03 5.39
C VAL A 76 10.46 -5.28 6.26
N GLU A 77 10.22 -5.13 7.56
CA GLU A 77 10.08 -6.25 8.49
C GLU A 77 8.88 -7.13 8.13
N LEU A 78 7.75 -6.52 7.77
CA LEU A 78 6.55 -7.26 7.36
C LEU A 78 6.82 -8.08 6.08
N ARG A 79 7.54 -7.54 5.13
CA ARG A 79 7.90 -8.24 3.90
C ARG A 79 8.82 -9.42 4.19
N ARG A 80 9.78 -9.26 5.10
CA ARG A 80 10.66 -10.35 5.52
C ARG A 80 9.88 -11.47 6.18
N ALA A 81 8.98 -11.13 7.08
CA ALA A 81 8.14 -12.13 7.76
C ALA A 81 7.30 -12.92 6.76
N SER A 82 6.74 -12.25 5.75
CA SER A 82 5.96 -12.89 4.70
C SER A 82 6.81 -13.87 3.86
N ARG A 83 8.09 -13.54 3.61
CA ARG A 83 8.99 -14.40 2.83
C ARG A 83 9.43 -15.65 3.58
N LEU A 84 9.42 -15.60 4.91
CA LEU A 84 9.86 -16.71 5.75
C LEU A 84 8.73 -17.73 6.01
N THR A 85 7.53 -17.39 5.65
CA THR A 85 6.39 -18.31 5.73
C THR A 85 6.03 -18.91 4.34
#